data_27ad181b1671e6a424e29e7c86efbe20
#
_entry.id   27ad181b1671e6a424e29e7c86efbe20
#
_cell.length_a   1.000
_cell.length_b   1.000
_cell.length_c   1.000
_cell.angle_alpha   90.00
_cell.angle_beta   90.00
_cell.angle_gamma   90.00
#
_symmetry.space_group_name_H-M   'P 1'
#
loop_
_entity.id
_entity.type
_entity.pdbx_description
1 polymer ?
#
loop_
_entity_poly.entity_id
_entity_poly.type
_entity_poly.pdbx_seq_one_letter_code
_entity_poly.pdbx_strand_id
1 'polypeptide(L)'
;VAWGAQLFGCRCVIFVHEHVSQGRREAIARYGAEVREVKGNYDDAVRHAAATAQASGWTVVSDTSYPGYRDIPLDVMHGYGVMAAEVADQLGGRPPTHVFVQAGVGALAAAVCASFWLRWAERRPRFVVVEPLHADCVYRSLAAGRPVVVEGSLDTVMAGLACGEVSELAWEILRGGASAAVRLDDAYALEAMKVLAAPEAGDPPIVAGETGGAGLGALLAARDYPEMRATLALDADSRVLLLGSEGDTDPAIYRRVVGRSAQEVLA
;
A
#
# COMPACT_ATOMS: atom_id res chain seq x y z
N VAL A 1 9.91 -6.40 -7.92
CA VAL A 1 10.55 -7.70 -8.24
C VAL A 1 10.94 -7.75 -9.71
N ALA A 2 10.00 -7.59 -10.69
CA ALA A 2 10.28 -7.69 -12.12
C ALA A 2 11.43 -6.77 -12.59
N TRP A 3 11.39 -5.48 -12.23
CA TRP A 3 12.48 -4.54 -12.54
C TRP A 3 13.83 -4.97 -11.94
N GLY A 4 13.85 -5.39 -10.68
CA GLY A 4 15.09 -5.86 -10.05
C GLY A 4 15.64 -7.12 -10.72
N ALA A 5 14.78 -8.06 -11.06
CA ALA A 5 15.18 -9.26 -11.78
C ALA A 5 15.80 -8.93 -13.17
N GLN A 6 15.21 -7.98 -13.90
CA GLN A 6 15.77 -7.48 -15.16
C GLN A 6 17.15 -6.86 -14.95
N LEU A 7 17.30 -6.01 -13.92
CA LEU A 7 18.57 -5.34 -13.60
C LEU A 7 19.71 -6.33 -13.32
N PHE A 8 19.41 -7.41 -12.62
CA PHE A 8 20.39 -8.45 -12.26
C PHE A 8 20.44 -9.62 -13.24
N GLY A 9 19.72 -9.56 -14.35
CA GLY A 9 19.72 -10.62 -15.38
C GLY A 9 19.09 -11.93 -14.93
N CYS A 10 18.17 -11.89 -13.96
CA CYS A 10 17.49 -13.07 -13.45
C CYS A 10 16.20 -13.34 -14.23
N ARG A 11 15.88 -14.62 -14.45
CA ARG A 11 14.55 -15.01 -14.91
C ARG A 11 13.53 -14.68 -13.81
N CYS A 12 12.41 -14.08 -14.20
CA CYS A 12 11.35 -13.69 -13.28
C CYS A 12 10.00 -14.21 -13.76
N VAL A 13 9.25 -14.84 -12.87
CA VAL A 13 7.86 -15.26 -13.08
C VAL A 13 7.02 -14.57 -12.01
N ILE A 14 6.01 -13.82 -12.45
CA ILE A 14 5.08 -13.12 -11.55
C ILE A 14 3.71 -13.78 -11.68
N PHE A 15 3.20 -14.26 -10.55
CA PHE A 15 1.83 -14.77 -10.46
C PHE A 15 0.91 -13.64 -10.05
N VAL A 16 -0.17 -13.48 -10.80
CA VAL A 16 -1.22 -12.47 -10.54
C VAL A 16 -2.57 -13.16 -10.51
N HIS A 17 -3.49 -12.68 -9.69
CA HIS A 17 -4.85 -13.19 -9.69
C HIS A 17 -5.64 -12.69 -10.91
N GLU A 18 -6.71 -13.39 -11.28
CA GLU A 18 -7.48 -13.17 -12.52
C GLU A 18 -8.10 -11.76 -12.65
N HIS A 19 -8.29 -11.04 -11.53
CA HIS A 19 -8.88 -9.70 -11.54
C HIS A 19 -7.84 -8.56 -11.72
N VAL A 20 -6.54 -8.88 -11.87
CA VAL A 20 -5.51 -7.87 -12.16
C VAL A 20 -5.71 -7.34 -13.58
N SER A 21 -5.83 -6.02 -13.72
CA SER A 21 -6.09 -5.36 -15.00
C SER A 21 -5.01 -5.66 -16.05
N GLN A 22 -5.38 -5.59 -17.32
CA GLN A 22 -4.46 -5.78 -18.43
C GLN A 22 -3.31 -4.76 -18.38
N GLY A 23 -3.59 -3.48 -18.08
CA GLY A 23 -2.57 -2.45 -17.97
C GLY A 23 -1.50 -2.78 -16.91
N ARG A 24 -1.91 -3.30 -15.74
CA ARG A 24 -0.98 -3.75 -14.70
C ARG A 24 -0.16 -4.96 -15.11
N ARG A 25 -0.76 -5.93 -15.78
CA ARG A 25 -0.04 -7.10 -16.35
C ARG A 25 1.03 -6.67 -17.37
N GLU A 26 0.69 -5.75 -18.26
CA GLU A 26 1.61 -5.19 -19.25
C GLU A 26 2.73 -4.37 -18.60
N ALA A 27 2.44 -3.60 -17.55
CA ALA A 27 3.44 -2.87 -16.78
C ALA A 27 4.48 -3.81 -16.14
N ILE A 28 4.06 -4.98 -15.64
CA ILE A 28 4.97 -6.02 -15.13
C ILE A 28 5.77 -6.67 -16.27
N ALA A 29 5.10 -7.08 -17.34
CA ALA A 29 5.72 -7.76 -18.48
C ALA A 29 6.77 -6.89 -19.20
N ARG A 30 6.64 -5.56 -19.15
CA ARG A 30 7.59 -4.59 -19.72
C ARG A 30 9.01 -4.76 -19.21
N TYR A 31 9.17 -5.30 -17.99
CA TYR A 31 10.47 -5.59 -17.39
C TYR A 31 10.98 -7.02 -17.73
N GLY A 32 10.37 -7.69 -18.72
CA GLY A 32 10.80 -9.02 -19.16
C GLY A 32 10.35 -10.18 -18.25
N ALA A 33 9.48 -9.91 -17.28
CA ALA A 33 8.92 -10.97 -16.45
C ALA A 33 7.84 -11.75 -17.20
N GLU A 34 7.82 -13.07 -16.99
CA GLU A 34 6.71 -13.92 -17.39
C GLU A 34 5.54 -13.73 -16.42
N VAL A 35 4.39 -13.27 -16.89
CA VAL A 35 3.20 -13.07 -16.06
C VAL A 35 2.27 -14.27 -16.22
N ARG A 36 1.92 -14.90 -15.10
CA ARG A 36 1.00 -16.05 -15.04
C ARG A 36 -0.24 -15.70 -14.24
N GLU A 37 -1.39 -15.91 -14.83
CA GLU A 37 -2.69 -15.71 -14.17
C GLU A 37 -3.05 -16.93 -13.32
N VAL A 38 -3.57 -16.66 -12.11
CA VAL A 38 -4.06 -17.65 -11.16
C VAL A 38 -5.53 -17.34 -10.87
N LYS A 39 -6.37 -18.37 -10.87
CA LYS A 39 -7.79 -18.23 -10.47
C LYS A 39 -7.88 -17.94 -8.97
N GLY A 40 -8.84 -17.09 -8.61
CA GLY A 40 -9.08 -16.67 -7.23
C GLY A 40 -8.55 -15.27 -6.92
N ASN A 41 -8.21 -15.03 -5.67
CA ASN A 41 -7.75 -13.72 -5.16
C ASN A 41 -6.22 -13.66 -5.02
N TYR A 42 -5.72 -12.56 -4.41
CA TYR A 42 -4.29 -12.35 -4.17
C TYR A 42 -3.66 -13.47 -3.33
N ASP A 43 -4.35 -13.91 -2.26
CA ASP A 43 -3.81 -14.92 -1.36
C ASP A 43 -3.70 -16.30 -2.05
N ASP A 44 -4.60 -16.59 -3.00
CA ASP A 44 -4.50 -17.77 -3.87
C ASP A 44 -3.27 -17.69 -4.78
N ALA A 45 -2.99 -16.50 -5.33
CA ALA A 45 -1.79 -16.29 -6.15
C ALA A 45 -0.50 -16.46 -5.32
N VAL A 46 -0.47 -15.99 -4.07
CA VAL A 46 0.66 -16.18 -3.13
C VAL A 46 0.89 -17.66 -2.85
N ARG A 47 -0.18 -18.40 -2.51
CA ARG A 47 -0.09 -19.86 -2.27
C ARG A 47 0.37 -20.62 -3.50
N HIS A 48 -0.13 -20.27 -4.67
CA HIS A 48 0.26 -20.89 -5.94
C HIS A 48 1.73 -20.61 -6.28
N ALA A 49 2.19 -19.38 -6.08
CA ALA A 49 3.59 -19.01 -6.28
C ALA A 49 4.53 -19.81 -5.37
N ALA A 50 4.20 -19.93 -4.08
CA ALA A 50 4.99 -20.70 -3.11
C ALA A 50 5.08 -22.19 -3.50
N ALA A 51 3.95 -22.82 -3.84
CA ALA A 51 3.91 -24.23 -4.26
C ALA A 51 4.70 -24.46 -5.56
N THR A 52 4.58 -23.56 -6.55
CA THR A 52 5.31 -23.67 -7.82
C THR A 52 6.81 -23.48 -7.60
N ALA A 53 7.22 -22.54 -6.79
CA ALA A 53 8.61 -22.30 -6.45
C ALA A 53 9.23 -23.51 -5.75
N GLN A 54 8.53 -24.10 -4.79
CA GLN A 54 8.98 -25.32 -4.10
C GLN A 54 9.18 -26.48 -5.08
N ALA A 55 8.22 -26.73 -5.98
CA ALA A 55 8.28 -27.80 -6.95
C ALA A 55 9.38 -27.59 -8.02
N SER A 56 9.72 -26.34 -8.32
CA SER A 56 10.66 -25.97 -9.39
C SER A 56 12.07 -25.61 -8.88
N GLY A 57 12.30 -25.59 -7.56
CA GLY A 57 13.55 -25.13 -6.98
C GLY A 57 13.80 -23.62 -7.18
N TRP A 58 12.73 -22.81 -7.25
CA TRP A 58 12.82 -21.37 -7.43
C TRP A 58 12.80 -20.64 -6.09
N THR A 59 13.30 -19.43 -6.10
CA THR A 59 13.22 -18.53 -4.94
C THR A 59 11.98 -17.65 -5.04
N VAL A 60 11.14 -17.65 -4.00
CA VAL A 60 10.06 -16.67 -3.85
C VAL A 60 10.65 -15.34 -3.39
N VAL A 61 10.21 -14.22 -3.99
CA VAL A 61 10.49 -12.86 -3.52
C VAL A 61 9.16 -12.14 -3.36
N SER A 62 8.74 -11.99 -2.13
CA SER A 62 7.47 -11.35 -1.73
C SER A 62 7.67 -10.58 -0.43
N ASP A 63 6.83 -9.59 -0.18
CA ASP A 63 6.75 -8.87 1.10
C ASP A 63 5.77 -9.52 2.10
N THR A 64 5.03 -10.55 1.67
CA THR A 64 4.14 -11.33 2.53
C THR A 64 4.92 -12.41 3.25
N SER A 65 5.10 -12.27 4.55
CA SER A 65 5.71 -13.31 5.40
C SER A 65 4.67 -14.25 5.99
N TYR A 66 5.07 -15.51 6.13
CA TYR A 66 4.28 -16.58 6.74
C TYR A 66 5.22 -17.58 7.44
N PRO A 67 4.71 -18.60 8.20
CA PRO A 67 5.56 -19.56 8.89
C PRO A 67 6.61 -20.20 8.00
N GLY A 68 7.90 -20.04 8.34
CA GLY A 68 9.03 -20.56 7.57
C GLY A 68 9.51 -19.69 6.40
N TYR A 69 8.84 -18.55 6.12
CA TYR A 69 9.24 -17.62 5.07
C TYR A 69 9.26 -16.19 5.62
N ARG A 70 10.40 -15.77 6.17
CA ARG A 70 10.54 -14.47 6.87
C ARG A 70 11.73 -13.63 6.40
N ASP A 71 12.84 -14.25 6.02
CA ASP A 71 14.09 -13.52 5.74
C ASP A 71 13.95 -12.59 4.51
N ILE A 72 13.48 -13.14 3.38
CA ILE A 72 13.27 -12.34 2.17
C ILE A 72 12.20 -11.24 2.36
N PRO A 73 11.02 -11.51 2.95
CA PRO A 73 10.09 -10.44 3.31
C PRO A 73 10.70 -9.36 4.20
N LEU A 74 11.57 -9.72 5.15
CA LEU A 74 12.29 -8.74 5.97
C LEU A 74 13.24 -7.88 5.14
N ASP A 75 13.97 -8.47 4.19
CA ASP A 75 14.82 -7.72 3.26
C ASP A 75 14.00 -6.75 2.39
N VAL A 76 12.82 -7.17 1.92
CA VAL A 76 11.90 -6.28 1.19
C VAL A 76 11.44 -5.13 2.09
N MET A 77 11.11 -5.39 3.35
CA MET A 77 10.74 -4.35 4.32
C MET A 77 11.91 -3.38 4.60
N HIS A 78 13.15 -3.85 4.67
CA HIS A 78 14.34 -2.99 4.75
C HIS A 78 14.44 -2.07 3.52
N GLY A 79 14.12 -2.59 2.32
CA GLY A 79 14.02 -1.78 1.10
C GLY A 79 12.98 -0.66 1.21
N TYR A 80 11.80 -0.93 1.77
CA TYR A 80 10.78 0.10 2.06
C TYR A 80 11.28 1.14 3.08
N GLY A 81 12.16 0.73 4.00
CA GLY A 81 12.80 1.61 4.98
C GLY A 81 13.62 2.73 4.35
N VAL A 82 14.15 2.54 3.14
CA VAL A 82 14.89 3.60 2.40
C VAL A 82 14.00 4.81 2.17
N MET A 83 12.77 4.60 1.66
CA MET A 83 11.81 5.69 1.47
C MET A 83 11.49 6.41 2.80
N ALA A 84 11.30 5.65 3.89
CA ALA A 84 11.01 6.25 5.19
C ALA A 84 12.18 7.07 5.72
N ALA A 85 13.43 6.64 5.48
CA ALA A 85 14.63 7.39 5.84
C ALA A 85 14.74 8.69 5.05
N GLU A 86 14.57 8.65 3.72
CA GLU A 86 14.56 9.82 2.85
C GLU A 86 13.50 10.85 3.27
N VAL A 87 12.27 10.39 3.55
CA VAL A 87 11.20 11.24 4.08
C VAL A 87 11.60 11.90 5.40
N ALA A 88 12.18 11.13 6.34
CA ALA A 88 12.59 11.66 7.64
C ALA A 88 13.69 12.72 7.51
N ASP A 89 14.62 12.54 6.57
CA ASP A 89 15.68 13.50 6.29
C ASP A 89 15.13 14.78 5.63
N GLN A 90 14.19 14.66 4.68
CA GLN A 90 13.51 15.79 4.05
C GLN A 90 12.67 16.61 5.05
N LEU A 91 12.13 15.97 6.07
CA LEU A 91 11.39 16.64 7.16
C LEU A 91 12.30 17.41 8.14
N GLY A 92 13.63 17.35 7.98
CA GLY A 92 14.57 18.12 8.75
C GLY A 92 14.52 17.88 10.27
N GLY A 93 14.22 16.65 10.69
CA GLY A 93 14.11 16.26 12.09
C GLY A 93 12.83 16.70 12.81
N ARG A 94 11.88 17.27 12.07
CA ARG A 94 10.57 17.69 12.59
C ARG A 94 9.51 16.68 12.21
N PRO A 95 9.13 15.73 13.12
CA PRO A 95 8.16 14.69 12.79
C PRO A 95 6.78 15.28 12.44
N PRO A 96 6.01 14.66 11.53
CA PRO A 96 4.61 14.99 11.35
C PRO A 96 3.83 14.62 12.62
N THR A 97 2.61 15.13 12.77
CA THR A 97 1.72 14.72 13.86
C THR A 97 1.02 13.40 13.54
N HIS A 98 0.74 13.19 12.25
CA HIS A 98 0.04 12.03 11.73
C HIS A 98 0.73 11.50 10.47
N VAL A 99 0.69 10.19 10.30
CA VAL A 99 1.09 9.51 9.06
C VAL A 99 -0.03 8.58 8.65
N PHE A 100 -0.51 8.72 7.42
CA PHE A 100 -1.49 7.82 6.83
C PHE A 100 -0.80 6.95 5.77
N VAL A 101 -0.84 5.64 5.95
CA VAL A 101 -0.20 4.69 5.05
C VAL A 101 -1.20 3.61 4.67
N GLN A 102 -1.32 3.37 3.38
CA GLN A 102 -2.11 2.28 2.83
C GLN A 102 -1.50 0.93 3.15
N ALA A 103 -2.35 -0.07 3.36
CA ALA A 103 -1.94 -1.44 3.62
C ALA A 103 -2.78 -2.44 2.82
N GLY A 104 -2.10 -3.36 2.14
CA GLY A 104 -2.62 -4.65 1.74
C GLY A 104 -2.22 -5.66 2.81
N VAL A 105 -1.18 -6.48 2.58
CA VAL A 105 -0.61 -7.38 3.62
C VAL A 105 0.07 -6.64 4.78
N GLY A 106 0.25 -5.33 4.67
CA GLY A 106 0.78 -4.45 5.73
C GLY A 106 2.29 -4.25 5.74
N ALA A 107 3.07 -4.88 4.86
CA ALA A 107 4.53 -4.84 4.91
C ALA A 107 5.12 -3.43 4.74
N LEU A 108 4.63 -2.65 3.76
CA LEU A 108 5.03 -1.24 3.57
C LEU A 108 4.68 -0.40 4.80
N ALA A 109 3.44 -0.52 5.29
CA ALA A 109 2.97 0.22 6.45
C ALA A 109 3.81 -0.12 7.70
N ALA A 110 4.12 -1.39 7.92
CA ALA A 110 4.96 -1.85 9.02
C ALA A 110 6.39 -1.32 8.92
N ALA A 111 7.01 -1.33 7.73
CA ALA A 111 8.36 -0.81 7.52
C ALA A 111 8.43 0.68 7.82
N VAL A 112 7.47 1.49 7.35
CA VAL A 112 7.39 2.93 7.65
C VAL A 112 7.14 3.15 9.14
N CYS A 113 6.23 2.39 9.76
CA CYS A 113 5.93 2.47 11.18
C CYS A 113 7.17 2.21 12.04
N ALA A 114 7.89 1.12 11.77
CA ALA A 114 9.11 0.75 12.48
C ALA A 114 10.20 1.82 12.31
N SER A 115 10.41 2.31 11.08
CA SER A 115 11.41 3.34 10.78
C SER A 115 11.15 4.63 11.55
N PHE A 116 9.91 5.10 11.59
CA PHE A 116 9.55 6.31 12.31
C PHE A 116 9.53 6.10 13.83
N TRP A 117 9.18 4.91 14.29
CA TRP A 117 9.27 4.56 15.71
C TRP A 117 10.72 4.59 16.20
N LEU A 118 11.64 3.98 15.47
CA LEU A 118 13.07 3.99 15.78
C LEU A 118 13.68 5.41 15.68
N ARG A 119 13.27 6.20 14.69
CA ARG A 119 13.82 7.54 14.45
C ARG A 119 13.37 8.56 15.49
N TRP A 120 12.10 8.52 15.92
CA TRP A 120 11.49 9.58 16.73
C TRP A 120 11.05 9.16 18.14
N ALA A 121 11.07 7.85 18.44
CA ALA A 121 10.71 7.28 19.75
C ALA A 121 9.38 7.85 20.28
N GLU A 122 9.37 8.53 21.41
CA GLU A 122 8.18 9.13 22.03
C GLU A 122 7.56 10.28 21.21
N ARG A 123 8.33 10.88 20.29
CA ARG A 123 7.85 11.93 19.40
C ARG A 123 7.32 11.40 18.07
N ARG A 124 7.17 10.07 17.95
CA ARG A 124 6.63 9.46 16.73
C ARG A 124 5.21 9.94 16.42
N PRO A 125 4.85 10.08 15.14
CA PRO A 125 3.50 10.47 14.75
C PRO A 125 2.46 9.42 15.16
N ARG A 126 1.20 9.85 15.24
CA ARG A 126 0.07 8.92 15.21
C ARG A 126 0.08 8.22 13.86
N PHE A 127 0.16 6.90 13.89
CA PHE A 127 0.28 6.07 12.70
C PHE A 127 -1.09 5.47 12.35
N VAL A 128 -1.62 5.86 11.21
CA VAL A 128 -2.94 5.46 10.73
C VAL A 128 -2.77 4.53 9.52
N VAL A 129 -3.23 3.31 9.67
CA VAL A 129 -3.30 2.33 8.56
C VAL A 129 -4.58 2.58 7.78
N VAL A 130 -4.49 2.57 6.44
CA VAL A 130 -5.64 2.76 5.55
C VAL A 130 -5.82 1.53 4.68
N GLU A 131 -7.00 0.93 4.72
CA GLU A 131 -7.35 -0.26 3.94
C GLU A 131 -8.69 -0.08 3.21
N PRO A 132 -8.92 -0.83 2.12
CA PRO A 132 -10.22 -0.88 1.46
C PRO A 132 -11.30 -1.46 2.38
N LEU A 133 -12.55 -1.06 2.17
CA LEU A 133 -13.69 -1.52 2.97
C LEU A 133 -13.88 -3.05 2.92
N HIS A 134 -13.53 -3.69 1.80
CA HIS A 134 -13.72 -5.13 1.58
C HIS A 134 -12.44 -5.97 1.67
N ALA A 135 -11.28 -5.33 1.88
CA ALA A 135 -9.98 -5.99 2.04
C ALA A 135 -9.25 -5.39 3.25
N ASP A 136 -9.83 -5.57 4.43
CA ASP A 136 -9.51 -4.88 5.69
C ASP A 136 -8.85 -5.79 6.73
N CYS A 137 -7.90 -6.64 6.29
CA CYS A 137 -7.30 -7.67 7.14
C CYS A 137 -6.50 -7.10 8.33
N VAL A 138 -5.78 -5.99 8.15
CA VAL A 138 -5.04 -5.33 9.25
C VAL A 138 -6.01 -4.69 10.24
N TYR A 139 -7.05 -3.98 9.75
CA TYR A 139 -8.08 -3.38 10.59
C TYR A 139 -8.75 -4.42 11.50
N ARG A 140 -9.23 -5.54 10.89
CA ARG A 140 -9.87 -6.62 11.64
C ARG A 140 -8.91 -7.28 12.62
N SER A 141 -7.66 -7.45 12.22
CA SER A 141 -6.64 -8.03 13.09
C SER A 141 -6.35 -7.13 14.29
N LEU A 142 -6.21 -5.81 14.09
CA LEU A 142 -6.04 -4.85 15.18
C LEU A 142 -7.25 -4.82 16.12
N ALA A 143 -8.46 -4.82 15.58
CA ALA A 143 -9.69 -4.85 16.37
C ALA A 143 -9.82 -6.16 17.20
N ALA A 144 -9.39 -7.28 16.63
CA ALA A 144 -9.45 -8.60 17.30
C ALA A 144 -8.25 -8.88 18.22
N GLY A 145 -7.17 -8.10 18.17
CA GLY A 145 -5.92 -8.35 18.88
C GLY A 145 -5.14 -9.59 18.41
N ARG A 146 -5.48 -10.14 17.25
CA ARG A 146 -4.85 -11.30 16.61
C ARG A 146 -5.04 -11.25 15.10
N PRO A 147 -4.21 -11.93 14.29
CA PRO A 147 -4.44 -12.04 12.86
C PRO A 147 -5.84 -12.58 12.54
N VAL A 148 -6.52 -11.94 11.59
CA VAL A 148 -7.84 -12.31 11.07
C VAL A 148 -7.76 -12.38 9.56
N VAL A 149 -8.22 -13.47 8.98
CA VAL A 149 -8.36 -13.65 7.54
C VAL A 149 -9.69 -13.05 7.09
N VAL A 150 -9.66 -12.27 6.01
CA VAL A 150 -10.83 -11.75 5.31
C VAL A 150 -11.06 -12.61 4.08
N GLU A 151 -12.16 -13.33 4.09
CA GLU A 151 -12.54 -14.21 2.98
C GLU A 151 -13.40 -13.46 1.96
N GLY A 152 -13.42 -13.96 0.72
CA GLY A 152 -14.28 -13.45 -0.34
C GLY A 152 -13.52 -12.87 -1.53
N SER A 153 -14.20 -12.03 -2.32
CA SER A 153 -13.64 -11.46 -3.54
C SER A 153 -12.52 -10.46 -3.29
N LEU A 154 -12.52 -9.80 -2.13
CA LEU A 154 -11.60 -8.70 -1.78
C LEU A 154 -11.66 -7.53 -2.78
N ASP A 155 -12.79 -7.37 -3.46
CA ASP A 155 -12.94 -6.40 -4.54
C ASP A 155 -12.77 -4.96 -4.04
N THR A 156 -11.88 -4.25 -4.71
CA THR A 156 -11.63 -2.83 -4.51
C THR A 156 -10.93 -2.23 -5.75
N VAL A 157 -11.14 -0.96 -6.01
CA VAL A 157 -10.38 -0.23 -7.03
C VAL A 157 -8.91 -0.07 -6.64
N MET A 158 -8.62 -0.07 -5.33
CA MET A 158 -7.26 -0.01 -4.78
C MET A 158 -6.57 -1.39 -4.93
N ALA A 159 -6.33 -1.80 -6.17
CA ALA A 159 -5.91 -3.17 -6.51
C ALA A 159 -4.63 -3.64 -5.78
N GLY A 160 -3.71 -2.73 -5.45
CA GLY A 160 -2.53 -3.05 -4.65
C GLY A 160 -2.81 -3.38 -3.17
N LEU A 161 -4.07 -3.19 -2.72
CA LEU A 161 -4.50 -3.44 -1.34
C LEU A 161 -5.51 -4.59 -1.22
N ALA A 162 -5.84 -5.28 -2.31
CA ALA A 162 -6.82 -6.36 -2.36
C ALA A 162 -6.29 -7.66 -1.71
N CYS A 163 -5.96 -7.61 -0.43
CA CYS A 163 -5.34 -8.69 0.34
C CYS A 163 -6.23 -9.10 1.51
N GLY A 164 -6.36 -10.41 1.75
CA GLY A 164 -7.19 -10.97 2.82
C GLY A 164 -6.39 -11.37 4.08
N GLU A 165 -5.06 -11.49 3.97
CA GLU A 165 -4.23 -11.96 5.07
C GLU A 165 -3.14 -10.94 5.41
N VAL A 166 -2.93 -10.68 6.72
CA VAL A 166 -1.84 -9.81 7.18
C VAL A 166 -0.53 -10.60 7.21
N SER A 167 0.55 -10.02 6.71
CA SER A 167 1.90 -10.57 6.82
C SER A 167 2.33 -10.69 8.30
N GLU A 168 2.93 -11.82 8.70
CA GLU A 168 3.36 -12.04 10.10
C GLU A 168 4.27 -10.94 10.61
N LEU A 169 5.30 -10.56 9.84
CA LEU A 169 6.23 -9.49 10.22
C LEU A 169 5.50 -8.14 10.34
N ALA A 170 4.56 -7.88 9.44
CA ALA A 170 3.75 -6.66 9.51
C ALA A 170 2.88 -6.64 10.76
N TRP A 171 2.25 -7.76 11.11
CA TRP A 171 1.45 -7.87 12.32
C TRP A 171 2.26 -7.62 13.59
N GLU A 172 3.46 -8.22 13.70
CA GLU A 172 4.35 -8.04 14.85
C GLU A 172 4.64 -6.57 15.15
N ILE A 173 4.76 -5.75 14.11
CA ILE A 173 5.02 -4.31 14.22
C ILE A 173 3.73 -3.51 14.41
N LEU A 174 2.74 -3.73 13.55
CA LEU A 174 1.54 -2.88 13.50
C LEU A 174 0.65 -3.06 14.73
N ARG A 175 0.58 -4.25 15.34
CA ARG A 175 -0.19 -4.48 16.59
C ARG A 175 0.21 -3.56 17.75
N GLY A 176 1.44 -3.06 17.77
CA GLY A 176 1.93 -2.12 18.79
C GLY A 176 2.25 -0.72 18.26
N GLY A 177 2.41 -0.60 16.94
CA GLY A 177 2.83 0.63 16.27
C GLY A 177 1.70 1.46 15.69
N ALA A 178 0.64 0.82 15.20
CA ALA A 178 -0.51 1.52 14.66
C ALA A 178 -1.32 2.20 15.79
N SER A 179 -1.62 3.47 15.61
CA SER A 179 -2.46 4.26 16.51
C SER A 179 -3.95 4.11 16.18
N ALA A 180 -4.25 3.86 14.91
CA ALA A 180 -5.59 3.63 14.39
C ALA A 180 -5.50 2.88 13.04
N ALA A 181 -6.62 2.31 12.62
CA ALA A 181 -6.83 1.83 11.26
C ALA A 181 -8.18 2.33 10.73
N VAL A 182 -8.22 2.63 9.44
CA VAL A 182 -9.38 3.16 8.74
C VAL A 182 -9.74 2.24 7.60
N ARG A 183 -11.02 1.91 7.47
CA ARG A 183 -11.57 1.27 6.28
C ARG A 183 -12.11 2.36 5.35
N LEU A 184 -11.66 2.34 4.11
CA LEU A 184 -11.94 3.37 3.13
C LEU A 184 -12.86 2.82 2.03
N ASP A 185 -13.95 3.55 1.78
CA ASP A 185 -14.75 3.31 0.57
C ASP A 185 -13.97 3.74 -0.67
N ASP A 186 -14.07 2.96 -1.73
CA ASP A 186 -13.40 3.19 -3.01
C ASP A 186 -13.66 4.59 -3.59
N ALA A 187 -14.82 5.16 -3.34
CA ALA A 187 -15.19 6.49 -3.80
C ALA A 187 -14.20 7.57 -3.32
N TYR A 188 -13.70 7.45 -2.08
CA TYR A 188 -12.71 8.40 -1.55
C TYR A 188 -11.33 8.23 -2.17
N ALA A 189 -10.92 7.02 -2.53
CA ALA A 189 -9.68 6.80 -3.27
C ALA A 189 -9.75 7.44 -4.66
N LEU A 190 -10.89 7.29 -5.35
CA LEU A 190 -11.13 7.92 -6.65
C LEU A 190 -11.25 9.45 -6.55
N GLU A 191 -11.83 9.99 -5.48
CA GLU A 191 -11.85 11.43 -5.21
C GLU A 191 -10.42 11.96 -4.97
N ALA A 192 -9.62 11.26 -4.18
CA ALA A 192 -8.23 11.62 -3.91
C ALA A 192 -7.38 11.72 -5.19
N MET A 193 -7.55 10.81 -6.15
CA MET A 193 -6.88 10.89 -7.45
C MET A 193 -7.21 12.19 -8.19
N LYS A 194 -8.48 12.62 -8.18
CA LYS A 194 -8.93 13.86 -8.81
C LYS A 194 -8.38 15.10 -8.12
N VAL A 195 -8.42 15.13 -6.79
CA VAL A 195 -7.89 16.23 -5.98
C VAL A 195 -6.38 16.39 -6.20
N LEU A 196 -5.61 15.28 -6.20
CA LEU A 196 -4.17 15.32 -6.45
C LEU A 196 -3.83 15.77 -7.87
N ALA A 197 -4.63 15.39 -8.87
CA ALA A 197 -4.42 15.76 -10.26
C ALA A 197 -4.82 17.23 -10.56
N ALA A 198 -5.67 17.84 -9.76
CA ALA A 198 -6.14 19.22 -9.91
C ALA A 198 -6.25 19.88 -8.52
N PRO A 199 -5.11 20.13 -7.85
CA PRO A 199 -5.10 20.71 -6.52
C PRO A 199 -5.58 22.18 -6.56
N GLU A 200 -6.16 22.60 -5.44
CA GLU A 200 -6.52 24.00 -5.22
C GLU A 200 -5.29 24.82 -4.79
N ALA A 201 -5.46 26.15 -4.80
CA ALA A 201 -4.53 27.12 -4.21
C ALA A 201 -3.09 27.11 -4.75
N GLY A 202 -2.84 26.58 -5.94
CA GLY A 202 -1.54 26.67 -6.60
C GLY A 202 -0.53 25.61 -6.15
N ASP A 203 -0.96 24.57 -5.47
CA ASP A 203 -0.13 23.40 -5.20
C ASP A 203 0.22 22.68 -6.53
N PRO A 204 1.40 22.06 -6.63
CA PRO A 204 1.75 21.30 -7.82
C PRO A 204 0.86 20.05 -7.94
N PRO A 205 0.41 19.72 -9.17
CA PRO A 205 -0.36 18.50 -9.39
C PRO A 205 0.50 17.26 -9.13
N ILE A 206 -0.14 16.23 -8.61
CA ILE A 206 0.47 14.94 -8.30
C ILE A 206 -0.30 13.84 -9.05
N VAL A 207 0.43 13.01 -9.79
CA VAL A 207 -0.12 11.81 -10.40
C VAL A 207 -0.08 10.69 -9.37
N ALA A 208 -1.24 10.28 -8.87
CA ALA A 208 -1.39 9.16 -7.97
C ALA A 208 -2.48 8.21 -8.49
N GLY A 209 -2.20 6.92 -8.42
CA GLY A 209 -3.18 5.88 -8.68
C GLY A 209 -4.09 5.64 -7.48
N GLU A 210 -4.99 4.67 -7.60
CA GLU A 210 -6.04 4.37 -6.62
C GLU A 210 -5.45 3.97 -5.25
N THR A 211 -4.40 3.14 -5.28
CA THR A 211 -3.65 2.72 -4.09
C THR A 211 -2.83 3.87 -3.51
N GLY A 212 -2.16 4.65 -4.38
CA GLY A 212 -1.33 5.79 -3.97
C GLY A 212 -2.13 6.94 -3.34
N GLY A 213 -3.39 7.11 -3.77
CA GLY A 213 -4.30 8.13 -3.26
C GLY A 213 -5.01 7.78 -1.94
N ALA A 214 -4.92 6.53 -1.48
CA ALA A 214 -5.70 6.05 -0.34
C ALA A 214 -5.49 6.85 0.95
N GLY A 215 -4.25 7.29 1.23
CA GLY A 215 -3.95 8.14 2.40
C GLY A 215 -4.70 9.47 2.37
N LEU A 216 -4.76 10.15 1.21
CA LEU A 216 -5.57 11.36 1.04
C LEU A 216 -7.06 11.02 1.11
N GLY A 217 -7.49 9.90 0.52
CA GLY A 217 -8.87 9.43 0.62
C GLY A 217 -9.35 9.32 2.06
N ALA A 218 -8.51 8.82 2.97
CA ALA A 218 -8.83 8.76 4.40
C ALA A 218 -8.96 10.14 5.05
N LEU A 219 -8.20 11.14 4.64
CA LEU A 219 -8.38 12.53 5.09
C LEU A 219 -9.67 13.15 4.55
N LEU A 220 -10.02 12.89 3.30
CA LEU A 220 -11.29 13.34 2.72
C LEU A 220 -12.47 12.70 3.47
N ALA A 221 -12.38 11.41 3.80
CA ALA A 221 -13.39 10.77 4.64
C ALA A 221 -13.46 11.41 6.04
N ALA A 222 -12.32 11.74 6.67
CA ALA A 222 -12.31 12.42 7.97
C ALA A 222 -12.88 13.86 7.91
N ARG A 223 -12.85 14.51 6.74
CA ARG A 223 -13.56 15.78 6.50
C ARG A 223 -15.07 15.59 6.62
N ASP A 224 -15.59 14.52 6.06
CA ASP A 224 -17.03 14.24 5.94
C ASP A 224 -17.61 13.53 7.19
N TYR A 225 -16.77 12.85 7.97
CA TYR A 225 -17.15 12.14 9.20
C TYR A 225 -16.48 12.75 10.44
N PRO A 226 -17.16 13.69 11.16
CA PRO A 226 -16.59 14.37 12.33
C PRO A 226 -16.14 13.42 13.46
N GLU A 227 -16.84 12.32 13.68
CA GLU A 227 -16.48 11.30 14.66
C GLU A 227 -15.16 10.58 14.29
N MET A 228 -14.92 10.33 13.01
CA MET A 228 -13.65 9.79 12.53
C MET A 228 -12.52 10.79 12.76
N ARG A 229 -12.74 12.07 12.41
CA ARG A 229 -11.79 13.16 12.65
C ARG A 229 -11.43 13.26 14.13
N ALA A 230 -12.42 13.22 15.02
CA ALA A 230 -12.20 13.25 16.47
C ALA A 230 -11.42 12.03 16.98
N THR A 231 -11.75 10.82 16.52
CA THR A 231 -11.05 9.58 16.88
C THR A 231 -9.58 9.61 16.42
N LEU A 232 -9.32 10.15 15.24
CA LEU A 232 -7.97 10.32 14.72
C LEU A 232 -7.22 11.47 15.38
N ALA A 233 -7.91 12.31 16.18
CA ALA A 233 -7.39 13.55 16.81
C ALA A 233 -6.81 14.52 15.76
N LEU A 234 -7.51 14.69 14.64
CA LEU A 234 -7.16 15.67 13.60
C LEU A 234 -7.75 17.04 13.95
N ASP A 235 -6.90 18.06 13.94
CA ASP A 235 -7.22 19.45 14.23
C ASP A 235 -6.50 20.42 13.28
N ALA A 236 -6.61 21.73 13.54
CA ALA A 236 -5.99 22.77 12.71
C ALA A 236 -4.44 22.78 12.79
N ASP A 237 -3.86 22.23 13.85
CA ASP A 237 -2.41 22.16 14.04
C ASP A 237 -1.82 20.84 13.51
N SER A 238 -2.65 19.94 12.99
CA SER A 238 -2.23 18.65 12.47
C SER A 238 -1.37 18.82 11.21
N ARG A 239 -0.19 18.18 11.23
CA ARG A 239 0.70 18.07 10.09
C ARG A 239 0.71 16.62 9.65
N VAL A 240 0.07 16.37 8.53
CA VAL A 240 -0.17 15.02 8.03
C VAL A 240 0.82 14.67 6.93
N LEU A 241 1.47 13.54 7.07
CA LEU A 241 2.27 12.91 6.03
C LEU A 241 1.44 11.84 5.32
N LEU A 242 1.39 11.92 4.01
CA LEU A 242 0.80 10.93 3.12
C LEU A 242 1.92 10.31 2.28
N LEU A 243 1.83 9.01 2.02
CA LEU A 243 2.80 8.30 1.20
C LEU A 243 2.13 7.83 -0.10
N GLY A 244 2.51 8.43 -1.21
CA GLY A 244 2.08 8.02 -2.54
C GLY A 244 2.95 6.87 -3.04
N SER A 245 2.42 5.65 -3.06
CA SER A 245 3.15 4.45 -3.47
C SER A 245 2.85 4.00 -4.90
N GLU A 246 1.92 4.64 -5.58
CA GLU A 246 1.50 4.27 -6.93
C GLU A 246 1.18 5.52 -7.77
N GLY A 247 1.65 5.53 -9.02
CA GLY A 247 1.27 6.49 -10.04
C GLY A 247 0.15 5.95 -10.96
N ASP A 248 0.16 6.33 -12.23
CA ASP A 248 -0.78 5.86 -13.26
C ASP A 248 -0.44 4.46 -13.80
N THR A 249 -0.30 3.49 -12.90
CA THR A 249 0.08 2.10 -13.26
C THR A 249 -0.88 1.48 -14.28
N ASP A 250 -2.16 1.86 -14.24
CA ASP A 250 -3.13 1.60 -15.28
C ASP A 250 -3.61 2.92 -15.90
N PRO A 251 -2.99 3.38 -17.02
CA PRO A 251 -3.31 4.65 -17.64
C PRO A 251 -4.76 4.77 -18.13
N ALA A 252 -5.40 3.64 -18.46
CA ALA A 252 -6.80 3.62 -18.88
C ALA A 252 -7.74 3.91 -17.69
N ILE A 253 -7.49 3.31 -16.56
CA ILE A 253 -8.22 3.58 -15.31
C ILE A 253 -7.96 5.02 -14.88
N TYR A 254 -6.68 5.44 -14.84
CA TYR A 254 -6.31 6.80 -14.46
C TYR A 254 -7.08 7.85 -15.30
N ARG A 255 -7.03 7.75 -16.63
CA ARG A 255 -7.74 8.67 -17.53
C ARG A 255 -9.25 8.63 -17.33
N ARG A 256 -9.83 7.47 -17.10
CA ARG A 256 -11.27 7.33 -16.84
C ARG A 256 -11.69 8.05 -15.54
N VAL A 257 -10.87 8.01 -14.50
CA VAL A 257 -11.15 8.61 -13.19
C VAL A 257 -10.88 10.11 -13.19
N VAL A 258 -9.71 10.52 -13.66
CA VAL A 258 -9.21 11.91 -13.62
C VAL A 258 -9.71 12.74 -14.81
N GLY A 259 -10.07 12.10 -15.93
CA GLY A 259 -10.48 12.77 -17.17
C GLY A 259 -9.32 13.24 -18.05
N ARG A 260 -8.08 13.09 -17.56
CA ARG A 260 -6.82 13.46 -18.25
C ARG A 260 -5.80 12.34 -18.09
N SER A 261 -4.82 12.25 -19.00
CA SER A 261 -3.66 11.38 -18.82
C SER A 261 -2.69 11.97 -17.78
N ALA A 262 -1.79 11.15 -17.24
CA ALA A 262 -0.73 11.61 -16.34
C ALA A 262 0.15 12.70 -16.98
N GLN A 263 0.45 12.57 -18.28
CA GLN A 263 1.21 13.57 -19.03
C GLN A 263 0.48 14.92 -19.11
N GLU A 264 -0.85 14.90 -19.35
CA GLU A 264 -1.68 16.12 -19.40
C GLU A 264 -1.85 16.76 -18.02
N VAL A 265 -1.67 16.02 -16.93
CA VAL A 265 -1.71 16.53 -15.55
C VAL A 265 -0.40 17.23 -15.19
N LEU A 266 0.75 16.72 -15.66
CA LEU A 266 2.07 17.25 -15.36
C LEU A 266 2.57 18.32 -16.35
N ALA A 267 1.82 18.57 -17.44
CA ALA A 267 2.15 19.60 -18.43
C ALA A 267 1.69 20.99 -17.97
#